data_f9918b63a18c480849c7f6a152f51dd2
#
_entry.id   f9918b63a18c480849c7f6a152f51dd2
#
_cell.length_a   1.000
_cell.length_b   1.000
_cell.length_c   1.000
_cell.angle_alpha   90.00
_cell.angle_beta   90.00
_cell.angle_gamma   90.00
#
_symmetry.space_group_name_H-M   'P 1'
#
loop_
_entity.id
_entity.type
_entity.pdbx_description
1 polymer ?
#
loop_
_entity_poly.entity_id
_entity_poly.type
_entity_poly.pdbx_seq_one_letter_code
_entity_poly.pdbx_strand_id
1 'polypeptide(L)'
;FTAEATKQNIEATALDIEYGKSPDIFKTICENETKKIKIGFSDAKSLFRWDYYKNLDNLISIRETAARLFLNDYVDNPTNYNQCTLPSIPLNDDSFDIVLSGHFLFLYADRLPFEFHLKTIEELLRVCKKEIRIYPLIGLDGKRYPELDALLEILKTKGFSPSIKKIDFEFLKGSNQLLIIKKH
;
A
#
# COMPACT_ATOMS: atom_id res chain seq x y z
N PHE A 1 2.29 7.31 -6.60
CA PHE A 1 2.41 6.27 -7.64
C PHE A 1 1.54 6.64 -8.85
N THR A 2 0.20 6.73 -8.72
CA THR A 2 -0.75 6.96 -9.82
C THR A 2 -0.38 8.20 -10.64
N ALA A 3 -0.16 9.35 -10.02
CA ALA A 3 0.30 10.57 -10.68
C ALA A 3 1.61 10.39 -11.49
N GLU A 4 2.54 9.57 -11.01
CA GLU A 4 3.79 9.33 -11.72
C GLU A 4 3.62 8.31 -12.86
N ALA A 5 2.75 7.31 -12.66
CA ALA A 5 2.39 6.35 -13.69
C ALA A 5 1.72 7.06 -14.90
N THR A 6 0.77 7.95 -14.62
CA THR A 6 0.08 8.76 -15.64
C THR A 6 1.08 9.56 -16.49
N LYS A 7 2.09 10.19 -15.88
CA LYS A 7 3.15 10.91 -16.62
C LYS A 7 3.98 10.01 -17.54
N GLN A 8 4.07 8.73 -17.20
CA GLN A 8 4.79 7.74 -18.01
C GLN A 8 3.88 7.01 -19.00
N ASN A 9 2.64 7.48 -19.20
CA ASN A 9 1.62 6.85 -20.03
C ASN A 9 1.30 5.41 -19.60
N ILE A 10 1.35 5.14 -18.30
CA ILE A 10 0.92 3.87 -17.72
C ILE A 10 -0.48 4.10 -17.12
N GLU A 11 -1.45 3.34 -17.58
CA GLU A 11 -2.79 3.34 -16.99
C GLU A 11 -2.71 2.84 -15.55
N ALA A 12 -3.16 3.67 -14.62
CA ALA A 12 -3.14 3.35 -13.20
C ALA A 12 -4.39 3.90 -12.51
N THR A 13 -5.04 3.07 -11.72
CA THR A 13 -6.18 3.42 -10.88
C THR A 13 -5.81 3.25 -9.42
N ALA A 14 -6.11 4.23 -8.60
CA ALA A 14 -5.98 4.17 -7.15
C ALA A 14 -7.34 3.91 -6.51
N LEU A 15 -7.37 3.00 -5.53
CA LEU A 15 -8.57 2.66 -4.76
C LEU A 15 -8.27 2.93 -3.28
N ASP A 16 -9.12 3.72 -2.64
CA ASP A 16 -9.03 4.02 -1.20
C ASP A 16 -10.41 4.40 -0.65
N ILE A 17 -10.66 4.12 0.62
CA ILE A 17 -11.90 4.51 1.30
C ILE A 17 -12.05 6.04 1.41
N GLU A 18 -10.94 6.76 1.39
CA GLU A 18 -10.88 8.21 1.53
C GLU A 18 -11.20 8.96 0.24
N TYR A 19 -11.09 8.32 -0.94
CA TYR A 19 -11.37 8.99 -2.21
C TYR A 19 -12.84 9.39 -2.33
N GLY A 20 -13.11 10.45 -3.10
CA GLY A 20 -14.40 11.12 -3.20
C GLY A 20 -14.51 12.38 -2.33
N LYS A 21 -13.54 12.64 -1.45
CA LYS A 21 -13.44 13.90 -0.72
C LYS A 21 -12.94 15.03 -1.61
N SER A 22 -13.29 16.27 -1.25
CA SER A 22 -12.78 17.43 -2.00
C SER A 22 -11.25 17.58 -1.89
N PRO A 23 -10.59 18.18 -2.90
CA PRO A 23 -9.14 18.44 -2.84
C PRO A 23 -8.69 19.24 -1.62
N ASP A 24 -9.51 20.18 -1.13
CA ASP A 24 -9.19 20.97 0.08
C ASP A 24 -9.16 20.11 1.34
N ILE A 25 -10.06 19.13 1.44
CA ILE A 25 -10.04 18.17 2.55
C ILE A 25 -8.75 17.34 2.48
N PHE A 26 -8.37 16.83 1.31
CA PHE A 26 -7.12 16.09 1.16
C PHE A 26 -5.88 16.93 1.47
N LYS A 27 -5.86 18.19 1.05
CA LYS A 27 -4.80 19.12 1.40
C LYS A 27 -4.63 19.22 2.93
N THR A 28 -5.75 19.43 3.63
CA THR A 28 -5.75 19.49 5.11
C THR A 28 -5.27 18.17 5.74
N ILE A 29 -5.69 17.01 5.20
CA ILE A 29 -5.23 15.70 5.67
C ILE A 29 -3.72 15.58 5.49
N CYS A 30 -3.18 15.87 4.30
CA CYS A 30 -1.74 15.79 4.02
C CYS A 30 -0.90 16.69 4.93
N GLU A 31 -1.35 17.92 5.18
CA GLU A 31 -0.67 18.85 6.10
C GLU A 31 -0.66 18.33 7.54
N ASN A 32 -1.79 17.79 8.01
CA ASN A 32 -1.90 17.26 9.37
C ASN A 32 -1.06 15.98 9.54
N GLU A 33 -1.07 15.08 8.57
CA GLU A 33 -0.23 13.87 8.60
C GLU A 33 1.26 14.23 8.58
N THR A 34 1.67 15.25 7.82
CA THR A 34 3.05 15.74 7.83
C THR A 34 3.47 16.25 9.21
N LYS A 35 2.58 16.98 9.91
CA LYS A 35 2.84 17.45 11.28
C LYS A 35 2.98 16.29 12.27
N LYS A 36 2.08 15.28 12.18
CA LYS A 36 2.15 14.09 13.04
C LYS A 36 3.46 13.33 12.85
N ILE A 37 3.92 13.20 11.60
CA ILE A 37 5.18 12.53 11.27
C ILE A 37 6.36 13.28 11.92
N LYS A 38 6.41 14.59 11.85
CA LYS A 38 7.46 15.40 12.52
C LYS A 38 7.59 15.09 14.01
N ILE A 39 6.45 14.92 14.68
CA ILE A 39 6.41 14.61 16.12
C ILE A 39 6.75 13.13 16.37
N GLY A 40 6.06 12.21 15.69
CA GLY A 40 6.16 10.78 15.98
C GLY A 40 7.52 10.17 15.63
N PHE A 41 8.22 10.66 14.59
CA PHE A 41 9.52 10.12 14.20
C PHE A 41 10.68 10.59 15.07
N SER A 42 10.56 11.69 15.81
CA SER A 42 11.58 12.09 16.77
C SER A 42 11.76 11.04 17.87
N ASP A 43 10.68 10.44 18.33
CA ASP A 43 10.68 9.48 19.44
C ASP A 43 10.98 8.04 18.97
N ALA A 44 10.64 7.71 17.72
CA ALA A 44 10.75 6.36 17.17
C ALA A 44 11.93 6.18 16.18
N LYS A 45 12.88 7.12 16.13
CA LYS A 45 13.97 7.16 15.14
C LYS A 45 14.77 5.86 15.04
N SER A 46 14.95 5.15 16.16
CA SER A 46 15.69 3.89 16.21
C SER A 46 15.01 2.70 15.52
N LEU A 47 13.71 2.78 15.26
CA LEU A 47 12.95 1.73 14.58
C LEU A 47 13.14 1.75 13.08
N PHE A 48 13.71 2.81 12.53
CA PHE A 48 13.80 3.04 11.09
C PHE A 48 15.23 2.95 10.57
N ARG A 49 15.36 2.55 9.29
CA ARG A 49 16.58 2.67 8.50
C ARG A 49 16.53 3.94 7.68
N TRP A 50 17.59 4.71 7.77
CA TRP A 50 17.68 6.03 7.14
C TRP A 50 18.51 6.03 5.84
N ASP A 51 18.91 4.87 5.36
CA ASP A 51 19.76 4.75 4.17
C ASP A 51 19.13 5.38 2.92
N TYR A 52 17.82 5.19 2.73
CA TYR A 52 17.07 5.78 1.62
C TYR A 52 16.73 7.25 1.86
N TYR A 53 16.09 7.55 3.00
CA TYR A 53 15.61 8.91 3.30
C TYR A 53 16.69 9.82 3.87
N LYS A 54 17.85 9.32 4.26
CA LYS A 54 18.99 10.04 4.87
C LYS A 54 18.66 10.61 6.27
N ASN A 55 17.61 11.41 6.39
CA ASN A 55 17.17 12.04 7.62
C ASN A 55 15.67 12.39 7.57
N LEU A 56 15.15 12.90 8.70
CA LEU A 56 13.74 13.25 8.84
C LEU A 56 13.32 14.40 7.92
N ASP A 57 14.16 15.40 7.74
CA ASP A 57 13.83 16.57 6.90
C ASP A 57 13.68 16.16 5.43
N ASN A 58 14.57 15.28 4.94
CA ASN A 58 14.48 14.75 3.60
C ASN A 58 13.24 13.85 3.42
N LEU A 59 12.91 13.00 4.41
CA LEU A 59 11.67 12.23 4.42
C LEU A 59 10.45 13.14 4.27
N ILE A 60 10.40 14.23 5.06
CA ILE A 60 9.30 15.20 5.02
C ILE A 60 9.23 15.87 3.65
N SER A 61 10.34 16.34 3.12
CA SER A 61 10.40 16.97 1.79
C SER A 61 9.89 16.05 0.67
N ILE A 62 10.27 14.77 0.72
CA ILE A 62 9.79 13.76 -0.23
C ILE A 62 8.27 13.56 -0.09
N ARG A 63 7.74 13.49 1.14
CA ARG A 63 6.30 13.33 1.38
C ARG A 63 5.49 14.55 0.98
N GLU A 64 5.98 15.75 1.25
CA GLU A 64 5.35 17.01 0.81
C GLU A 64 5.31 17.09 -0.73
N THR A 65 6.37 16.67 -1.39
CA THR A 65 6.42 16.58 -2.86
C THR A 65 5.42 15.55 -3.37
N ALA A 66 5.35 14.35 -2.76
CA ALA A 66 4.39 13.33 -3.14
C ALA A 66 2.94 13.78 -2.92
N ALA A 67 2.66 14.48 -1.80
CA ALA A 67 1.34 15.04 -1.53
C ALA A 67 0.93 16.08 -2.58
N ARG A 68 1.83 16.98 -2.94
CA ARG A 68 1.59 18.00 -3.99
C ARG A 68 1.32 17.34 -5.36
N LEU A 69 2.10 16.32 -5.73
CA LEU A 69 1.90 15.59 -6.99
C LEU A 69 0.55 14.85 -6.99
N PHE A 70 0.19 14.24 -5.86
CA PHE A 70 -1.09 13.60 -5.68
C PHE A 70 -2.24 14.59 -5.81
N LEU A 71 -2.20 15.73 -5.11
CA LEU A 71 -3.27 16.72 -5.12
C LEU A 71 -3.50 17.31 -6.51
N ASN A 72 -2.43 17.59 -7.26
CA ASN A 72 -2.56 18.05 -8.63
C ASN A 72 -3.21 16.99 -9.53
N ASP A 73 -2.71 15.76 -9.47
CA ASP A 73 -3.24 14.67 -10.29
C ASP A 73 -4.69 14.28 -9.90
N TYR A 74 -5.03 14.39 -8.62
CA TYR A 74 -6.39 14.14 -8.12
C TYR A 74 -7.41 15.15 -8.70
N VAL A 75 -6.98 16.40 -8.96
CA VAL A 75 -7.79 17.42 -9.61
C VAL A 75 -7.83 17.23 -11.12
N ASP A 76 -6.67 16.97 -11.73
CA ASP A 76 -6.52 16.90 -13.19
C ASP A 76 -7.05 15.60 -13.78
N ASN A 77 -6.96 14.48 -13.02
CA ASN A 77 -7.34 13.13 -13.46
C ASN A 77 -8.23 12.41 -12.42
N PRO A 78 -9.40 12.97 -12.04
CA PRO A 78 -10.22 12.45 -10.94
C PRO A 78 -10.72 11.02 -11.17
N THR A 79 -10.86 10.58 -12.41
CA THR A 79 -11.29 9.22 -12.77
C THR A 79 -10.28 8.13 -12.39
N ASN A 80 -9.03 8.51 -12.13
CA ASN A 80 -7.99 7.59 -11.69
C ASN A 80 -8.07 7.26 -10.18
N TYR A 81 -8.95 7.92 -9.43
CA TYR A 81 -9.07 7.82 -7.98
C TYR A 81 -10.50 7.46 -7.59
N ASN A 82 -10.72 6.21 -7.21
CA ASN A 82 -12.06 5.72 -6.92
C ASN A 82 -12.22 5.29 -5.48
N GLN A 83 -13.31 5.71 -4.86
CA GLN A 83 -13.64 5.27 -3.50
C GLN A 83 -13.93 3.79 -3.49
N CYS A 84 -13.28 3.08 -2.57
CA CYS A 84 -13.44 1.64 -2.42
C CYS A 84 -13.22 1.21 -0.96
N THR A 85 -14.04 0.31 -0.48
CA THR A 85 -13.90 -0.29 0.86
C THR A 85 -13.63 -1.77 0.74
N LEU A 86 -12.41 -2.19 1.09
CA LEU A 86 -12.04 -3.61 1.12
C LEU A 86 -12.86 -4.37 2.19
N PRO A 87 -13.16 -5.65 1.96
CA PRO A 87 -12.70 -6.50 0.87
C PRO A 87 -13.59 -6.52 -0.39
N SER A 88 -14.34 -5.48 -0.69
CA SER A 88 -15.23 -5.44 -1.86
C SER A 88 -14.77 -4.36 -2.83
N ILE A 89 -14.38 -4.76 -4.05
CA ILE A 89 -13.93 -3.86 -5.11
C ILE A 89 -15.00 -3.81 -6.21
N PRO A 90 -15.62 -2.64 -6.49
CA PRO A 90 -16.73 -2.52 -7.45
C PRO A 90 -16.21 -2.48 -8.91
N LEU A 91 -15.38 -3.44 -9.28
CA LEU A 91 -14.80 -3.60 -10.61
C LEU A 91 -14.96 -5.04 -11.08
N ASN A 92 -14.94 -5.24 -12.39
CA ASN A 92 -15.02 -6.57 -13.00
C ASN A 92 -13.78 -7.43 -12.69
N ASP A 93 -13.94 -8.74 -12.83
CA ASP A 93 -12.82 -9.67 -12.80
C ASP A 93 -11.78 -9.26 -13.85
N ASP A 94 -10.52 -9.51 -13.54
CA ASP A 94 -9.42 -9.30 -14.48
C ASP A 94 -9.31 -7.86 -15.04
N SER A 95 -9.64 -6.85 -14.21
CA SER A 95 -9.59 -5.44 -14.60
C SER A 95 -8.17 -4.90 -14.74
N PHE A 96 -7.19 -5.47 -14.04
CA PHE A 96 -5.81 -4.98 -13.99
C PHE A 96 -4.80 -6.07 -14.29
N ASP A 97 -3.72 -5.74 -14.99
CA ASP A 97 -2.60 -6.67 -15.17
C ASP A 97 -1.87 -6.95 -13.84
N ILE A 98 -1.66 -5.91 -13.05
CA ILE A 98 -0.95 -5.96 -11.76
C ILE A 98 -1.74 -5.17 -10.73
N VAL A 99 -1.85 -5.70 -9.51
CA VAL A 99 -2.42 -5.01 -8.37
C VAL A 99 -1.36 -4.83 -7.28
N LEU A 100 -1.25 -3.63 -6.74
CA LEU A 100 -0.30 -3.28 -5.68
C LEU A 100 -1.05 -2.92 -4.41
N SER A 101 -0.69 -3.53 -3.28
CA SER A 101 -1.16 -3.16 -1.95
C SER A 101 0.04 -2.77 -1.08
N GLY A 102 0.21 -1.46 -0.87
CA GLY A 102 1.33 -0.91 -0.12
C GLY A 102 0.91 -0.31 1.22
N HIS A 103 1.64 -0.65 2.28
CA HIS A 103 1.51 -0.05 3.61
C HIS A 103 0.10 -0.12 4.24
N PHE A 104 -0.64 -1.19 3.96
CA PHE A 104 -1.99 -1.38 4.49
C PHE A 104 -2.16 -2.76 5.14
N LEU A 105 -2.31 -3.82 4.36
CA LEU A 105 -2.91 -5.08 4.78
C LEU A 105 -2.23 -5.69 6.03
N PHE A 106 -0.93 -5.91 6.01
CA PHE A 106 -0.22 -6.49 7.15
C PHE A 106 0.29 -5.43 8.14
N LEU A 107 0.46 -4.18 7.68
CA LEU A 107 0.93 -3.10 8.55
C LEU A 107 -0.04 -2.82 9.71
N TYR A 108 -1.34 -2.99 9.47
CA TYR A 108 -2.42 -2.82 10.45
C TYR A 108 -3.05 -4.14 10.90
N ALA A 109 -2.28 -5.24 10.88
CA ALA A 109 -2.76 -6.57 11.22
C ALA A 109 -3.30 -6.68 12.67
N ASP A 110 -2.86 -5.81 13.57
CA ASP A 110 -3.39 -5.69 14.93
C ASP A 110 -4.87 -5.28 15.01
N ARG A 111 -5.40 -4.73 13.92
CA ARG A 111 -6.79 -4.21 13.81
C ARG A 111 -7.64 -4.98 12.81
N LEU A 112 -7.05 -5.85 12.03
CA LEU A 112 -7.67 -6.57 10.93
C LEU A 112 -7.65 -8.07 11.23
N PRO A 113 -8.82 -8.76 11.29
CA PRO A 113 -8.86 -10.20 11.55
C PRO A 113 -8.32 -11.00 10.35
N PHE A 114 -7.88 -12.23 10.60
CA PHE A 114 -7.37 -13.14 9.56
C PHE A 114 -8.30 -13.27 8.35
N GLU A 115 -9.58 -13.41 8.61
CA GLU A 115 -10.62 -13.52 7.58
C GLU A 115 -10.67 -12.30 6.65
N PHE A 116 -10.39 -11.10 7.19
CA PHE A 116 -10.30 -9.89 6.38
C PHE A 116 -9.10 -9.94 5.44
N HIS A 117 -7.94 -10.42 5.92
CA HIS A 117 -6.75 -10.58 5.09
C HIS A 117 -7.01 -11.55 3.94
N LEU A 118 -7.60 -12.71 4.25
CA LEU A 118 -7.89 -13.73 3.26
C LEU A 118 -8.87 -13.21 2.19
N LYS A 119 -10.02 -12.67 2.60
CA LYS A 119 -11.03 -12.12 1.68
C LYS A 119 -10.47 -10.96 0.84
N THR A 120 -9.66 -10.10 1.44
CA THR A 120 -9.04 -9.00 0.70
C THR A 120 -8.10 -9.53 -0.37
N ILE A 121 -7.24 -10.49 -0.06
CA ILE A 121 -6.33 -11.06 -1.06
C ILE A 121 -7.09 -11.78 -2.17
N GLU A 122 -8.14 -12.51 -1.85
CA GLU A 122 -9.01 -13.15 -2.85
C GLU A 122 -9.66 -12.12 -3.78
N GLU A 123 -10.11 -11.00 -3.23
CA GLU A 123 -10.70 -9.91 -4.01
C GLU A 123 -9.66 -9.19 -4.89
N LEU A 124 -8.46 -8.93 -4.37
CA LEU A 124 -7.36 -8.39 -5.17
C LEU A 124 -6.99 -9.35 -6.32
N LEU A 125 -7.00 -10.66 -6.07
CA LEU A 125 -6.77 -11.68 -7.10
C LEU A 125 -7.91 -11.76 -8.10
N ARG A 126 -9.15 -11.54 -7.69
CA ARG A 126 -10.30 -11.51 -8.61
C ARG A 126 -10.15 -10.41 -9.65
N VAL A 127 -9.78 -9.20 -9.24
CA VAL A 127 -9.64 -8.06 -10.16
C VAL A 127 -8.31 -8.03 -10.91
N CYS A 128 -7.37 -8.92 -10.58
CA CYS A 128 -6.03 -8.99 -11.16
C CYS A 128 -5.95 -10.09 -12.23
N LYS A 129 -5.27 -9.81 -13.36
CA LYS A 129 -4.99 -10.78 -14.42
C LYS A 129 -3.75 -11.63 -14.16
N LYS A 130 -2.65 -11.03 -13.69
CA LYS A 130 -1.32 -11.65 -13.68
C LYS A 130 -0.76 -11.88 -12.30
N GLU A 131 -0.55 -10.79 -11.54
CA GLU A 131 0.04 -10.89 -10.20
C GLU A 131 -0.36 -9.74 -9.29
N ILE A 132 -0.48 -10.04 -8.00
CA ILE A 132 -0.58 -9.04 -6.94
C ILE A 132 0.72 -8.95 -6.16
N ARG A 133 1.03 -7.74 -5.67
CA ARG A 133 2.20 -7.46 -4.84
C ARG A 133 1.76 -6.75 -3.56
N ILE A 134 2.14 -7.30 -2.41
CA ILE A 134 1.76 -6.79 -1.10
C ILE A 134 3.01 -6.49 -0.27
N TYR A 135 3.10 -5.28 0.28
CA TYR A 135 4.22 -4.78 1.07
C TYR A 135 3.74 -3.85 2.20
N PRO A 136 4.36 -3.85 3.38
CA PRO A 136 5.30 -4.83 3.91
C PRO A 136 4.59 -6.07 4.47
N LEU A 137 5.36 -7.08 4.92
CA LEU A 137 4.84 -8.29 5.58
C LEU A 137 4.96 -8.26 7.11
N ILE A 138 5.13 -7.08 7.67
CA ILE A 138 5.27 -6.82 9.10
C ILE A 138 4.24 -5.78 9.56
N GLY A 139 3.88 -5.85 10.83
CA GLY A 139 3.05 -4.85 11.50
C GLY A 139 3.82 -3.60 11.89
N LEU A 140 3.12 -2.61 12.43
CA LEU A 140 3.71 -1.38 13.00
C LEU A 140 4.67 -1.65 14.16
N ASP A 141 4.54 -2.80 14.82
CA ASP A 141 5.45 -3.28 15.88
C ASP A 141 6.77 -3.87 15.34
N GLY A 142 6.97 -3.88 14.02
CA GLY A 142 8.13 -4.45 13.34
C GLY A 142 8.17 -5.97 13.28
N LYS A 143 7.12 -6.67 13.72
CA LYS A 143 7.06 -8.13 13.70
C LYS A 143 6.36 -8.63 12.45
N ARG A 144 6.85 -9.76 11.93
CA ARG A 144 6.21 -10.48 10.83
C ARG A 144 4.77 -10.84 11.20
N TYR A 145 3.85 -10.71 10.25
CA TYR A 145 2.45 -11.10 10.45
C TYR A 145 2.38 -12.57 10.90
N PRO A 146 1.83 -12.88 12.08
CA PRO A 146 1.92 -14.21 12.68
C PRO A 146 1.27 -15.31 11.85
N GLU A 147 0.15 -14.99 11.20
CA GLU A 147 -0.65 -15.94 10.43
C GLU A 147 -0.28 -15.99 8.94
N LEU A 148 0.84 -15.35 8.55
CA LEU A 148 1.26 -15.28 7.15
C LEU A 148 1.44 -16.68 6.53
N ASP A 149 2.06 -17.61 7.24
CA ASP A 149 2.31 -18.96 6.69
C ASP A 149 1.00 -19.74 6.48
N ALA A 150 0.05 -19.63 7.40
CA ALA A 150 -1.28 -20.22 7.25
C ALA A 150 -2.03 -19.63 6.04
N LEU A 151 -1.95 -18.29 5.87
CA LEU A 151 -2.52 -17.60 4.72
C LEU A 151 -1.92 -18.11 3.39
N LEU A 152 -0.59 -18.25 3.33
CA LEU A 152 0.09 -18.73 2.12
C LEU A 152 -0.31 -20.16 1.77
N GLU A 153 -0.46 -21.05 2.76
CA GLU A 153 -0.91 -22.43 2.52
C GLU A 153 -2.36 -22.47 1.99
N ILE A 154 -3.27 -21.68 2.55
CA ILE A 154 -4.63 -21.59 2.03
C ILE A 154 -4.63 -21.12 0.57
N LEU A 155 -3.82 -20.11 0.22
CA LEU A 155 -3.74 -19.63 -1.15
C LEU A 155 -3.19 -20.69 -2.12
N LYS A 156 -2.23 -21.50 -1.68
CA LYS A 156 -1.72 -22.63 -2.48
C LYS A 156 -2.80 -23.69 -2.71
N THR A 157 -3.58 -24.03 -1.68
CA THR A 157 -4.70 -25.01 -1.85
C THR A 157 -5.77 -24.51 -2.81
N LYS A 158 -5.90 -23.20 -2.97
CA LYS A 158 -6.79 -22.56 -3.97
C LYS A 158 -6.18 -22.43 -5.37
N GLY A 159 -4.98 -22.95 -5.60
CA GLY A 159 -4.32 -22.97 -6.91
C GLY A 159 -3.49 -21.72 -7.22
N PHE A 160 -3.27 -20.83 -6.27
CA PHE A 160 -2.40 -19.67 -6.46
C PHE A 160 -0.93 -19.99 -6.14
N SER A 161 -0.02 -19.19 -6.67
CA SER A 161 1.43 -19.36 -6.46
C SER A 161 2.02 -18.18 -5.65
N PRO A 162 1.86 -18.19 -4.32
CA PRO A 162 2.46 -17.16 -3.46
C PRO A 162 3.96 -17.38 -3.30
N SER A 163 4.72 -16.30 -3.33
CA SER A 163 6.16 -16.28 -3.07
C SER A 163 6.58 -15.02 -2.33
N ILE A 164 7.56 -15.15 -1.44
CA ILE A 164 8.13 -14.01 -0.71
C ILE A 164 9.47 -13.65 -1.36
N LYS A 165 9.61 -12.39 -1.76
CA LYS A 165 10.85 -11.85 -2.33
C LYS A 165 11.47 -10.85 -1.38
N LYS A 166 12.76 -10.98 -1.12
CA LYS A 166 13.55 -9.94 -0.45
C LYS A 166 13.77 -8.77 -1.41
N ILE A 167 13.64 -7.54 -0.91
CA ILE A 167 13.85 -6.30 -1.65
C ILE A 167 14.87 -5.42 -0.93
N ASP A 168 15.50 -4.52 -1.68
CA ASP A 168 16.53 -3.63 -1.13
C ASP A 168 15.96 -2.49 -0.29
N PHE A 169 14.69 -2.12 -0.54
CA PHE A 169 14.03 -1.08 0.23
C PHE A 169 13.61 -1.59 1.60
N GLU A 170 14.07 -0.91 2.64
CA GLU A 170 13.72 -1.17 4.04
C GLU A 170 13.68 0.15 4.80
N PHE A 171 12.50 0.62 5.18
CA PHE A 171 12.39 1.81 6.01
C PHE A 171 12.10 1.46 7.46
N LEU A 172 10.97 0.83 7.78
CA LEU A 172 10.78 0.20 9.08
C LEU A 172 11.66 -1.06 9.14
N LYS A 173 12.46 -1.23 10.17
CA LYS A 173 13.37 -2.39 10.30
C LYS A 173 12.58 -3.69 10.20
N GLY A 174 13.04 -4.61 9.36
CA GLY A 174 12.35 -5.87 9.04
C GLY A 174 11.38 -5.79 7.85
N SER A 175 11.09 -4.59 7.31
CA SER A 175 10.14 -4.43 6.19
C SER A 175 10.76 -4.69 4.80
N ASN A 176 11.74 -5.58 4.68
CA ASN A 176 12.44 -5.82 3.42
C ASN A 176 11.91 -7.05 2.64
N GLN A 177 10.65 -7.40 2.83
CA GLN A 177 10.01 -8.52 2.15
C GLN A 177 8.73 -8.09 1.45
N LEU A 178 8.54 -8.61 0.25
CA LEU A 178 7.40 -8.41 -0.63
C LEU A 178 6.72 -9.75 -0.90
N LEU A 179 5.43 -9.86 -0.68
CA LEU A 179 4.62 -10.99 -1.12
C LEU A 179 4.19 -10.76 -2.58
N ILE A 180 4.47 -11.74 -3.43
CA ILE A 180 4.01 -11.80 -4.81
C ILE A 180 3.11 -13.03 -4.94
N ILE A 181 1.90 -12.87 -5.45
CA ILE A 181 0.99 -13.98 -5.73
C ILE A 181 0.63 -13.91 -7.21
N LYS A 182 0.99 -14.96 -7.94
CA LYS A 182 0.67 -15.08 -9.37
C LYS A 182 -0.63 -15.84 -9.58
N LYS A 183 -1.40 -15.35 -10.53
CA LYS A 183 -2.58 -16.02 -11.10
C LYS A 183 -2.13 -16.79 -12.35
N HIS A 184 -2.60 -18.02 -12.52
CA HIS A 184 -2.28 -18.90 -13.66
C HIS A 184 -3.37 -18.89 -14.71
#